data_a2f66df7fadabb00e0dd6b16ec70f833
#
_entry.id   a2f66df7fadabb00e0dd6b16ec70f833
#
_cell.length_a   1.000
_cell.length_b   1.000
_cell.length_c   1.000
_cell.angle_alpha   90.00
_cell.angle_beta   90.00
_cell.angle_gamma   90.00
#
_symmetry.space_group_name_H-M   'P 1'
#
loop_
_entity.id
_entity.type
_entity.pdbx_description
1 polymer ?
#
loop_
_entity_poly.entity_id
_entity_poly.type
_entity_poly.pdbx_seq_one_letter_code
_entity_poly.pdbx_strand_id
1 'polypeptide(L)'
;MTEEKKAECVLRLFGVPDDAVKEAAGGFSPQWKAEARWKSRGAETLVALSAQNPAGLKKAAQALWEKFSADLYGAGETTLAEAAVQELERHDRLLICSDAAAGTLLEARLETIAGAERVFDFGALSYAHPKTGAKIEQQAAAHLPADTADPVRRALAKAQ
;
A
#
# COMPACT_ATOMS: atom_id res chain seq x y z
N MET A 1 -20.11 -12.75 -35.76
CA MET A 1 -20.40 -11.83 -34.67
C MET A 1 -19.07 -11.47 -34.03
N THR A 2 -18.52 -10.29 -34.34
CA THR A 2 -17.27 -9.81 -33.73
C THR A 2 -17.64 -9.37 -32.31
N GLU A 3 -17.12 -10.07 -31.29
CA GLU A 3 -17.21 -9.55 -29.90
C GLU A 3 -16.49 -8.21 -29.89
N GLU A 4 -17.22 -7.12 -29.68
CA GLU A 4 -16.62 -5.82 -29.41
C GLU A 4 -15.77 -5.95 -28.16
N LYS A 5 -14.45 -5.86 -28.33
CA LYS A 5 -13.47 -5.96 -27.25
C LYS A 5 -13.73 -4.79 -26.29
N LYS A 6 -14.33 -5.07 -25.14
CA LYS A 6 -14.52 -4.06 -24.07
C LYS A 6 -13.16 -3.53 -23.63
N ALA A 7 -13.08 -2.23 -23.42
CA ALA A 7 -11.93 -1.62 -22.78
C ALA A 7 -11.99 -1.92 -21.27
N GLU A 8 -10.85 -2.30 -20.69
CA GLU A 8 -10.77 -2.70 -19.27
C GLU A 8 -9.57 -2.07 -18.57
N CYS A 9 -9.72 -1.77 -17.30
CA CYS A 9 -8.62 -1.44 -16.39
C CYS A 9 -8.95 -1.91 -14.97
N VAL A 10 -7.90 -2.09 -14.17
CA VAL A 10 -8.01 -2.42 -12.75
C VAL A 10 -7.41 -1.29 -11.95
N LEU A 11 -8.15 -0.79 -10.95
CA LEU A 11 -7.67 0.13 -9.94
C LEU A 11 -7.48 -0.61 -8.62
N ARG A 12 -6.49 -0.21 -7.85
CA ARG A 12 -6.12 -0.85 -6.59
C ARG A 12 -6.21 0.16 -5.46
N LEU A 13 -7.04 -0.15 -4.50
CA LEU A 13 -7.36 0.71 -3.36
C LEU A 13 -6.91 0.02 -2.06
N PHE A 14 -6.55 0.82 -1.06
CA PHE A 14 -6.20 0.35 0.26
C PHE A 14 -7.08 1.03 1.32
N GLY A 15 -7.67 0.23 2.21
CA GLY A 15 -8.51 0.74 3.30
C GLY A 15 -9.92 1.20 2.87
N VAL A 16 -10.31 1.00 1.60
CA VAL A 16 -11.63 1.40 1.11
C VAL A 16 -12.62 0.25 1.23
N PRO A 17 -13.73 0.42 1.95
CA PRO A 17 -14.76 -0.62 2.11
C PRO A 17 -15.60 -0.79 0.83
N ASP A 18 -16.18 -1.97 0.65
CA ASP A 18 -16.96 -2.37 -0.52
C ASP A 18 -18.16 -1.46 -0.78
N ASP A 19 -18.84 -1.00 0.26
CA ASP A 19 -19.99 -0.11 0.16
C ASP A 19 -19.62 1.27 -0.40
N ALA A 20 -18.45 1.80 -0.05
CA ALA A 20 -17.95 3.06 -0.63
C ALA A 20 -17.65 2.90 -2.13
N VAL A 21 -17.08 1.76 -2.55
CA VAL A 21 -16.85 1.46 -3.97
C VAL A 21 -18.18 1.30 -4.71
N LYS A 22 -19.15 0.61 -4.10
CA LYS A 22 -20.50 0.43 -4.65
C LYS A 22 -21.21 1.76 -4.87
N GLU A 23 -21.14 2.65 -3.89
CA GLU A 23 -21.72 4.00 -3.99
C GLU A 23 -21.07 4.80 -5.12
N ALA A 24 -19.73 4.78 -5.21
CA ALA A 24 -19.00 5.48 -6.26
C ALA A 24 -19.36 4.96 -7.66
N ALA A 25 -19.41 3.64 -7.82
CA ALA A 25 -19.81 3.01 -9.07
C ALA A 25 -21.28 3.29 -9.44
N GLY A 26 -22.16 3.39 -8.45
CA GLY A 26 -23.57 3.78 -8.63
C GLY A 26 -23.74 5.22 -9.16
N GLY A 27 -22.75 6.07 -8.97
CA GLY A 27 -22.69 7.43 -9.49
C GLY A 27 -22.22 7.54 -10.95
N PHE A 28 -21.88 6.44 -11.62
CA PHE A 28 -21.44 6.49 -13.01
C PHE A 28 -22.55 6.96 -13.95
N SER A 29 -22.21 7.89 -14.83
CA SER A 29 -23.16 8.34 -15.85
C SER A 29 -23.52 7.18 -16.80
N PRO A 30 -24.81 6.96 -17.11
CA PRO A 30 -25.23 5.95 -18.08
C PRO A 30 -24.60 6.10 -19.47
N GLN A 31 -24.22 7.33 -19.84
CA GLN A 31 -23.56 7.63 -21.11
C GLN A 31 -22.14 7.03 -21.20
N TRP A 32 -21.50 6.74 -20.06
CA TRP A 32 -20.15 6.12 -20.05
C TRP A 32 -20.21 4.66 -20.43
N LYS A 33 -21.36 4.02 -20.28
CA LYS A 33 -21.54 2.57 -20.51
C LYS A 33 -20.44 1.75 -19.82
N ALA A 34 -20.09 2.19 -18.61
CA ALA A 34 -19.04 1.59 -17.79
C ALA A 34 -19.66 0.80 -16.65
N GLU A 35 -19.02 -0.31 -16.33
CA GLU A 35 -19.36 -1.21 -15.22
C GLU A 35 -18.14 -1.35 -14.31
N ALA A 36 -18.39 -1.44 -13.01
CA ALA A 36 -17.38 -1.74 -12.02
C ALA A 36 -17.70 -3.09 -11.33
N ARG A 37 -16.68 -3.92 -11.17
CA ARG A 37 -16.70 -5.11 -10.33
C ARG A 37 -15.55 -4.99 -9.35
N TRP A 38 -15.74 -5.41 -8.12
CA TRP A 38 -14.68 -5.31 -7.11
C TRP A 38 -14.57 -6.57 -6.28
N LYS A 39 -13.38 -6.75 -5.73
CA LYS A 39 -13.07 -7.84 -4.83
C LYS A 39 -12.12 -7.33 -3.76
N SER A 40 -12.51 -7.49 -2.49
CA SER A 40 -11.67 -7.14 -1.36
C SER A 40 -10.97 -8.35 -0.78
N ARG A 41 -9.74 -8.14 -0.33
CA ARG A 41 -8.93 -9.12 0.38
C ARG A 41 -8.13 -8.40 1.48
N GLY A 42 -8.56 -8.57 2.72
CA GLY A 42 -8.00 -7.78 3.83
C GLY A 42 -8.33 -6.31 3.64
N ALA A 43 -7.30 -5.46 3.66
CA ALA A 43 -7.45 -4.02 3.45
C ALA A 43 -7.35 -3.60 1.97
N GLU A 44 -7.03 -4.52 1.06
CA GLU A 44 -6.93 -4.21 -0.37
C GLU A 44 -8.26 -4.45 -1.09
N THR A 45 -8.67 -3.51 -1.92
CA THR A 45 -9.84 -3.64 -2.81
C THR A 45 -9.41 -3.42 -4.26
N LEU A 46 -9.61 -4.44 -5.09
CA LEU A 46 -9.37 -4.38 -6.53
C LEU A 46 -10.67 -4.03 -7.22
N VAL A 47 -10.67 -2.96 -8.01
CA VAL A 47 -11.83 -2.51 -8.79
C VAL A 47 -11.54 -2.69 -10.27
N ALA A 48 -12.16 -3.71 -10.88
CA ALA A 48 -12.12 -3.94 -12.32
C ALA A 48 -13.19 -3.09 -12.99
N LEU A 49 -12.76 -2.17 -13.83
CA LEU A 49 -13.61 -1.34 -14.67
C LEU A 49 -13.66 -1.90 -16.08
N SER A 50 -14.82 -1.93 -16.68
CA SER A 50 -15.01 -2.25 -18.10
C SER A 50 -15.98 -1.26 -18.74
N ALA A 51 -15.75 -0.91 -20.00
CA ALA A 51 -16.64 -0.05 -20.75
C ALA A 51 -16.67 -0.43 -22.23
N GLN A 52 -17.75 -0.06 -22.94
CA GLN A 52 -17.88 -0.32 -24.38
C GLN A 52 -16.87 0.47 -25.22
N ASN A 53 -16.33 1.58 -24.68
CA ASN A 53 -15.35 2.39 -25.38
C ASN A 53 -14.30 2.97 -24.40
N PRO A 54 -13.10 3.30 -24.88
CA PRO A 54 -12.03 3.85 -24.04
C PRO A 54 -12.37 5.17 -23.36
N ALA A 55 -13.22 6.02 -23.98
CA ALA A 55 -13.59 7.31 -23.40
C ALA A 55 -14.49 7.14 -22.17
N GLY A 56 -15.43 6.20 -22.20
CA GLY A 56 -16.25 5.85 -21.04
C GLY A 56 -15.43 5.23 -19.92
N LEU A 57 -14.50 4.32 -20.26
CA LEU A 57 -13.57 3.75 -19.29
C LEU A 57 -12.73 4.82 -18.58
N LYS A 58 -12.16 5.75 -19.36
CA LYS A 58 -11.35 6.86 -18.81
C LYS A 58 -12.16 7.72 -17.85
N LYS A 59 -13.40 8.05 -18.17
CA LYS A 59 -14.28 8.85 -17.29
C LYS A 59 -14.63 8.09 -16.00
N ALA A 60 -14.95 6.80 -16.09
CA ALA A 60 -15.22 5.98 -14.91
C ALA A 60 -13.98 5.84 -14.01
N ALA A 61 -12.81 5.59 -14.60
CA ALA A 61 -11.56 5.52 -13.86
C ALA A 61 -11.21 6.87 -13.21
N GLN A 62 -11.40 7.98 -13.90
CA GLN A 62 -11.18 9.31 -13.36
C GLN A 62 -12.10 9.62 -12.18
N ALA A 63 -13.38 9.27 -12.26
CA ALA A 63 -14.34 9.47 -11.17
C ALA A 63 -13.94 8.72 -9.89
N LEU A 64 -13.46 7.47 -10.03
CA LEU A 64 -12.93 6.73 -8.89
C LEU A 64 -11.62 7.31 -8.38
N TRP A 65 -10.73 7.74 -9.27
CA TRP A 65 -9.49 8.39 -8.92
C TRP A 65 -9.73 9.66 -8.10
N GLU A 66 -10.64 10.51 -8.52
CA GLU A 66 -10.98 11.75 -7.82
C GLU A 66 -11.59 11.46 -6.44
N LYS A 67 -12.45 10.44 -6.34
CA LYS A 67 -13.08 10.06 -5.06
C LYS A 67 -12.11 9.40 -4.07
N PHE A 68 -11.17 8.57 -4.55
CA PHE A 68 -10.29 7.75 -3.73
C PHE A 68 -8.80 8.08 -3.93
N SER A 69 -8.46 9.32 -4.28
CA SER A 69 -7.08 9.69 -4.60
C SER A 69 -6.07 9.42 -3.49
N ALA A 70 -6.49 9.50 -2.23
CA ALA A 70 -5.63 9.21 -1.07
C ALA A 70 -5.44 7.71 -0.79
N ASP A 71 -6.37 6.89 -1.27
CA ASP A 71 -6.44 5.46 -0.99
C ASP A 71 -6.05 4.61 -2.21
N LEU A 72 -5.90 5.24 -3.38
CA LEU A 72 -5.57 4.59 -4.64
C LEU A 72 -4.05 4.48 -4.76
N TYR A 73 -3.52 3.26 -4.59
CA TYR A 73 -2.09 3.01 -4.60
C TYR A 73 -1.54 2.49 -5.93
N GLY A 74 -2.40 2.03 -6.85
CA GLY A 74 -1.92 1.49 -8.12
C GLY A 74 -3.01 1.15 -9.12
N ALA A 75 -2.56 0.73 -10.30
CA ALA A 75 -3.40 0.25 -11.37
C ALA A 75 -2.78 -1.00 -12.02
N GLY A 76 -3.61 -1.81 -12.68
CA GLY A 76 -3.18 -3.03 -13.34
C GLY A 76 -2.64 -4.06 -12.33
N GLU A 77 -1.39 -4.48 -12.51
CA GLU A 77 -0.76 -5.52 -11.70
C GLU A 77 0.15 -4.99 -10.58
N THR A 78 0.26 -3.67 -10.43
CA THR A 78 1.07 -3.04 -9.38
C THR A 78 0.68 -3.58 -8.01
N THR A 79 1.63 -4.19 -7.31
CA THR A 79 1.41 -4.68 -5.94
C THR A 79 1.52 -3.57 -4.91
N LEU A 80 0.94 -3.77 -3.73
CA LEU A 80 1.07 -2.81 -2.63
C LEU A 80 2.54 -2.62 -2.21
N ALA A 81 3.33 -3.68 -2.26
CA ALA A 81 4.76 -3.62 -1.92
C ALA A 81 5.55 -2.79 -2.95
N GLU A 82 5.29 -2.97 -4.25
CA GLU A 82 5.90 -2.12 -5.29
C GLU A 82 5.51 -0.66 -5.13
N ALA A 83 4.23 -0.38 -4.89
CA ALA A 83 3.76 0.97 -4.66
C ALA A 83 4.42 1.62 -3.43
N ALA A 84 4.58 0.86 -2.34
CA ALA A 84 5.24 1.33 -1.14
C ALA A 84 6.72 1.66 -1.37
N VAL A 85 7.45 0.80 -2.10
CA VAL A 85 8.85 1.06 -2.47
C VAL A 85 8.96 2.33 -3.33
N GLN A 86 8.10 2.48 -4.33
CA GLN A 86 8.08 3.67 -5.19
C GLN A 86 7.78 4.96 -4.41
N GLU A 87 6.84 4.91 -3.46
CA GLU A 87 6.52 6.07 -2.62
C GLU A 87 7.66 6.44 -1.66
N LEU A 88 8.31 5.46 -1.05
CA LEU A 88 9.48 5.69 -0.22
C LEU A 88 10.62 6.31 -1.03
N GLU A 89 10.88 5.80 -2.22
CA GLU A 89 11.90 6.32 -3.13
C GLU A 89 11.56 7.75 -3.59
N ARG A 90 10.32 8.01 -3.97
CA ARG A 90 9.84 9.34 -4.39
C ARG A 90 10.00 10.40 -3.30
N HIS A 91 9.87 10.00 -2.05
CA HIS A 91 9.97 10.88 -0.88
C HIS A 91 11.36 10.87 -0.22
N ASP A 92 12.33 10.17 -0.79
CA ASP A 92 13.67 9.98 -0.23
C ASP A 92 13.60 9.51 1.24
N ARG A 93 12.85 8.42 1.46
CA ARG A 93 12.63 7.86 2.79
C ARG A 93 13.18 6.45 2.90
N LEU A 94 13.83 6.17 4.02
CA LEU A 94 14.29 4.84 4.38
C LEU A 94 13.30 4.21 5.38
N LEU A 95 12.86 3.00 5.08
CA LEU A 95 12.07 2.18 6.00
C LEU A 95 13.00 1.28 6.80
N ILE A 96 12.92 1.37 8.12
CA ILE A 96 13.66 0.55 9.06
C ILE A 96 12.65 -0.23 9.92
N CYS A 97 12.92 -1.50 10.16
CA CYS A 97 12.11 -2.32 11.06
C CYS A 97 12.92 -2.73 12.28
N SER A 98 12.51 -2.27 13.45
CA SER A 98 13.17 -2.59 14.74
C SER A 98 12.67 -3.90 15.38
N ASP A 99 11.61 -4.49 14.87
CA ASP A 99 11.09 -5.80 15.30
C ASP A 99 11.54 -6.88 14.32
N ALA A 100 12.21 -7.91 14.86
CA ALA A 100 12.79 -8.95 14.03
C ALA A 100 11.75 -9.79 13.28
N ALA A 101 10.62 -10.09 13.90
CA ALA A 101 9.59 -10.91 13.26
C ALA A 101 8.90 -10.14 12.12
N ALA A 102 8.50 -8.89 12.38
CA ALA A 102 7.91 -8.03 11.36
C ALA A 102 8.93 -7.68 10.27
N GLY A 103 10.19 -7.40 10.64
CA GLY A 103 11.27 -7.11 9.70
C GLY A 103 11.54 -8.25 8.75
N THR A 104 11.65 -9.48 9.22
CA THR A 104 11.84 -10.67 8.38
C THR A 104 10.69 -10.89 7.40
N LEU A 105 9.43 -10.62 7.83
CA LEU A 105 8.28 -10.70 6.93
C LEU A 105 8.30 -9.61 5.85
N LEU A 106 8.77 -8.40 6.20
CA LEU A 106 8.94 -7.31 5.24
C LEU A 106 10.08 -7.61 4.26
N GLU A 107 11.24 -8.08 4.76
CA GLU A 107 12.37 -8.52 3.92
C GLU A 107 11.90 -9.51 2.87
N ALA A 108 11.22 -10.59 3.27
CA ALA A 108 10.70 -11.62 2.36
C ALA A 108 9.69 -11.07 1.33
N ARG A 109 9.02 -9.96 1.63
CA ARG A 109 8.09 -9.31 0.71
C ARG A 109 8.75 -8.33 -0.24
N LEU A 110 9.84 -7.71 0.17
CA LEU A 110 10.51 -6.63 -0.55
C LEU A 110 11.72 -7.10 -1.35
N GLU A 111 12.38 -8.20 -0.98
CA GLU A 111 13.60 -8.69 -1.61
C GLU A 111 13.51 -8.92 -3.13
N THR A 112 12.32 -9.19 -3.64
CA THR A 112 12.08 -9.40 -5.07
C THR A 112 11.72 -8.12 -5.83
N ILE A 113 11.58 -6.99 -5.13
CA ILE A 113 11.15 -5.73 -5.72
C ILE A 113 12.35 -4.88 -6.08
N ALA A 114 12.46 -4.51 -7.34
CA ALA A 114 13.54 -3.64 -7.81
C ALA A 114 13.53 -2.30 -7.07
N GLY A 115 14.68 -1.91 -6.54
CA GLY A 115 14.86 -0.66 -5.80
C GLY A 115 14.57 -0.75 -4.30
N ALA A 116 14.08 -1.87 -3.80
CA ALA A 116 13.81 -2.05 -2.38
C ALA A 116 15.07 -1.85 -1.52
N GLU A 117 16.24 -2.23 -2.03
CA GLU A 117 17.53 -2.06 -1.35
C GLU A 117 17.93 -0.61 -1.11
N ARG A 118 17.30 0.35 -1.81
CA ARG A 118 17.54 1.78 -1.62
C ARG A 118 16.67 2.41 -0.55
N VAL A 119 15.55 1.75 -0.22
CA VAL A 119 14.51 2.32 0.64
C VAL A 119 14.15 1.45 1.85
N PHE A 120 14.72 0.26 1.96
CA PHE A 120 14.51 -0.64 3.08
C PHE A 120 15.85 -1.16 3.64
N ASP A 121 16.01 -1.07 4.95
CA ASP A 121 17.17 -1.64 5.63
C ASP A 121 16.95 -3.14 5.90
N PHE A 122 17.60 -3.98 5.10
CA PHE A 122 17.58 -5.44 5.22
C PHE A 122 18.42 -5.95 6.41
N GLY A 123 18.29 -5.29 7.56
CA GLY A 123 19.04 -5.58 8.78
C GLY A 123 18.26 -6.25 9.91
N ALA A 124 17.02 -6.70 9.68
CA ALA A 124 16.11 -7.18 10.73
C ALA A 124 16.73 -8.31 11.58
N LEU A 125 17.46 -9.24 10.97
CA LEU A 125 18.15 -10.32 11.69
C LEU A 125 19.29 -9.82 12.57
N SER A 126 19.96 -8.74 12.16
CA SER A 126 21.02 -8.11 12.97
C SER A 126 20.45 -7.47 14.23
N TYR A 127 19.26 -6.88 14.14
CA TYR A 127 18.54 -6.29 15.27
C TYR A 127 17.99 -7.36 16.23
N ALA A 128 17.72 -8.56 15.74
CA ALA A 128 17.31 -9.71 16.56
C ALA A 128 18.43 -10.28 17.42
N HIS A 129 19.69 -9.95 17.13
CA HIS A 129 20.81 -10.46 17.95
C HIS A 129 20.72 -9.90 19.37
N PRO A 130 20.75 -10.75 20.44
CA PRO A 130 20.49 -10.32 21.82
C PRO A 130 21.31 -9.11 22.29
N LYS A 131 22.60 -9.05 21.92
CA LYS A 131 23.47 -7.93 22.29
C LYS A 131 23.09 -6.62 21.59
N THR A 132 22.70 -6.70 20.31
CA THR A 132 22.28 -5.53 19.52
C THR A 132 20.91 -5.05 20.01
N GLY A 133 19.97 -5.96 20.22
CA GLY A 133 18.65 -5.65 20.77
C GLY A 133 18.73 -4.97 22.14
N ALA A 134 19.55 -5.50 23.06
CA ALA A 134 19.75 -4.89 24.38
C ALA A 134 20.35 -3.48 24.28
N LYS A 135 21.27 -3.23 23.35
CA LYS A 135 21.85 -1.90 23.12
C LYS A 135 20.81 -0.91 22.59
N ILE A 136 19.99 -1.34 21.63
CA ILE A 136 18.90 -0.52 21.07
C ILE A 136 17.88 -0.19 22.15
N GLU A 137 17.45 -1.17 22.96
CA GLU A 137 16.55 -0.95 24.08
C GLU A 137 17.11 0.04 25.09
N GLN A 138 18.37 -0.05 25.42
CA GLN A 138 19.03 0.89 26.33
C GLN A 138 19.08 2.31 25.76
N GLN A 139 19.39 2.46 24.48
CA GLN A 139 19.40 3.77 23.81
C GLN A 139 17.99 4.35 23.72
N ALA A 140 17.00 3.55 23.33
CA ALA A 140 15.60 3.98 23.28
C ALA A 140 15.10 4.42 24.67
N ALA A 141 15.45 3.70 25.74
CA ALA A 141 15.07 4.04 27.09
C ALA A 141 15.62 5.42 27.53
N ALA A 142 16.77 5.83 27.02
CA ALA A 142 17.35 7.14 27.33
C ALA A 142 16.56 8.31 26.71
N HIS A 143 15.76 8.06 25.69
CA HIS A 143 14.95 9.07 24.97
C HIS A 143 13.45 9.03 25.32
N LEU A 144 13.05 8.09 26.17
CA LEU A 144 11.64 7.91 26.55
C LEU A 144 11.42 8.34 28.01
N PRO A 145 10.27 8.98 28.34
CA PRO A 145 9.83 9.09 29.71
C PRO A 145 9.74 7.71 30.38
N ALA A 146 10.08 7.63 31.66
CA ALA A 146 10.21 6.38 32.42
C ALA A 146 8.92 5.53 32.47
N ASP A 147 7.77 6.13 32.20
CA ASP A 147 6.43 5.53 32.22
C ASP A 147 5.81 5.32 30.86
N THR A 148 6.59 5.43 29.76
CA THR A 148 6.04 5.29 28.41
C THR A 148 5.61 3.86 28.13
N ALA A 149 4.30 3.60 28.27
CA ALA A 149 3.67 2.33 27.88
C ALA A 149 3.26 2.30 26.40
N ASP A 150 3.27 3.43 25.69
CA ASP A 150 2.85 3.55 24.30
C ASP A 150 3.81 2.81 23.38
N PRO A 151 3.34 1.72 22.68
CA PRO A 151 4.18 0.93 21.80
C PRO A 151 4.68 1.71 20.59
N VAL A 152 3.94 2.70 20.10
CA VAL A 152 4.34 3.52 18.95
C VAL A 152 5.51 4.42 19.31
N ARG A 153 5.46 5.07 20.48
CA ARG A 153 6.58 5.89 20.97
C ARG A 153 7.83 5.06 21.22
N ARG A 154 7.67 3.86 21.77
CA ARG A 154 8.80 2.93 21.98
C ARG A 154 9.41 2.50 20.64
N ALA A 155 8.60 2.20 19.63
CA ALA A 155 9.09 1.86 18.30
C ALA A 155 9.83 3.02 17.64
N LEU A 156 9.30 4.24 17.73
CA LEU A 156 9.95 5.45 17.20
C LEU A 156 11.30 5.73 17.88
N ALA A 157 11.38 5.57 19.19
CA ALA A 157 12.65 5.78 19.91
C ALA A 157 13.70 4.70 19.57
N LYS A 158 13.29 3.50 19.15
CA LYS A 158 14.21 2.45 18.67
C LYS A 158 14.76 2.74 17.27
N ALA A 159 14.03 3.52 16.49
CA ALA A 159 14.37 3.86 15.12
C ALA A 159 15.27 5.11 15.00
N GLN A 160 15.48 5.84 16.09
CA GLN A 160 16.38 7.00 16.18
C GLN A 160 17.80 6.59 16.59
#